data_61b0e612a9df5ea9d7ad326543b9f22f
#
_entry.id   61b0e612a9df5ea9d7ad326543b9f22f
#
_cell.length_a   1.000
_cell.length_b   1.000
_cell.length_c   1.000
_cell.angle_alpha   90.00
_cell.angle_beta   90.00
_cell.angle_gamma   90.00
#
_symmetry.space_group_name_H-M   'P 1'
#
loop_
_entity.id
_entity.type
_entity.pdbx_description
1 polymer ?
#
loop_
_entity_poly.entity_id
_entity_poly.type
_entity_poly.pdbx_seq_one_letter_code
_entity_poly.pdbx_strand_id
1 'polypeptide(L)'
;MKNFTSKQLALFISLIIITVNFLFWLIDYFFITSWWIGLLWISTVFMISYFAILYSLNHFIYDKIKPIYKSIHDINIKNKLLKNVQDSSDLITKVKNEVALYDEQKTLEIQKLKETEQYRKEFLGNVSHELKTPIFNIQGYILTLIDGGINDPDITKLYLDRTEKSINRMISIVEDLETISRLEAGVLELKCIDFDIVELIMEVYEMHQINANERKISLIFQSELIKPVLVNADMKRIFEVLSNLVINALKYGRKKGFIQIKIYDMDKYILLEIKDNGKGIPAENLSRVFERFYRVDKGRSREEGGTGLGLSIVKHIIEAHNQTINVKSTVDVGTAFTFTLNKSQKE
;
A
#
# COMPACT_ATOMS: atom_id res chain seq x y z
N MET A 1 -45.59 -0.03 -23.41
CA MET A 1 -46.41 1.10 -22.96
C MET A 1 -45.61 2.37 -23.17
N LYS A 2 -46.14 3.37 -23.90
CA LYS A 2 -45.44 4.63 -24.20
C LYS A 2 -45.05 5.35 -22.91
N ASN A 3 -43.78 5.73 -22.76
CA ASN A 3 -43.28 6.49 -21.61
C ASN A 3 -43.90 7.89 -21.66
N PHE A 4 -44.89 8.11 -20.82
CA PHE A 4 -45.44 9.46 -20.61
C PHE A 4 -44.42 10.30 -19.90
N THR A 5 -44.18 11.51 -20.43
CA THR A 5 -43.42 12.50 -19.67
C THR A 5 -44.28 13.01 -18.47
N SER A 6 -43.61 13.46 -17.38
CA SER A 6 -44.35 14.02 -16.22
C SER A 6 -45.36 15.12 -16.58
N LYS A 7 -45.08 15.93 -17.64
CA LYS A 7 -46.01 16.93 -18.16
C LYS A 7 -47.21 16.29 -18.84
N GLN A 8 -47.02 15.22 -19.62
CA GLN A 8 -48.10 14.50 -20.28
C GLN A 8 -49.00 13.76 -19.27
N LEU A 9 -48.41 13.22 -18.20
CA LEU A 9 -49.17 12.55 -17.14
C LEU A 9 -50.00 13.57 -16.33
N ALA A 10 -49.41 14.71 -15.96
CA ALA A 10 -50.15 15.78 -15.28
C ALA A 10 -51.28 16.35 -16.15
N LEU A 11 -51.04 16.50 -17.45
CA LEU A 11 -52.04 16.96 -18.39
C LEU A 11 -53.18 15.97 -18.55
N PHE A 12 -52.87 14.67 -18.57
CA PHE A 12 -53.86 13.59 -18.65
C PHE A 12 -54.73 13.54 -17.39
N ILE A 13 -54.13 13.66 -16.19
CA ILE A 13 -54.84 13.68 -14.90
C ILE A 13 -55.74 14.93 -14.81
N SER A 14 -55.22 16.10 -15.18
CA SER A 14 -56.03 17.34 -15.17
C SER A 14 -57.20 17.28 -16.13
N LEU A 15 -57.03 16.65 -17.30
CA LEU A 15 -58.09 16.46 -18.29
C LEU A 15 -59.20 15.55 -17.78
N ILE A 16 -58.82 14.46 -17.10
CA ILE A 16 -59.80 13.57 -16.41
C ILE A 16 -60.58 14.35 -15.34
N ILE A 17 -59.91 15.13 -14.50
CA ILE A 17 -60.57 15.91 -13.46
C ILE A 17 -61.53 16.90 -14.07
N ILE A 18 -61.13 17.60 -15.15
CA ILE A 18 -62.01 18.58 -15.85
C ILE A 18 -63.20 17.89 -16.46
N THR A 19 -63.03 16.74 -17.15
CA THR A 19 -64.15 16.05 -17.79
C THR A 19 -65.15 15.52 -16.75
N VAL A 20 -64.67 15.04 -15.62
CA VAL A 20 -65.52 14.54 -14.52
C VAL A 20 -66.28 15.69 -13.89
N ASN A 21 -65.67 16.86 -13.65
CA ASN A 21 -66.36 18.08 -13.14
C ASN A 21 -67.36 18.64 -14.15
N PHE A 22 -67.07 18.57 -15.46
CA PHE A 22 -67.95 19.02 -16.50
C PHE A 22 -69.20 18.11 -16.60
N LEU A 23 -69.08 16.81 -16.51
CA LEU A 23 -70.17 15.87 -16.45
C LEU A 23 -71.09 16.11 -15.24
N PHE A 24 -70.49 16.43 -14.10
CA PHE A 24 -71.26 16.73 -12.88
C PHE A 24 -72.06 18.02 -13.09
N TRP A 25 -71.43 19.11 -13.62
CA TRP A 25 -72.12 20.35 -13.90
C TRP A 25 -73.26 20.15 -14.86
N LEU A 26 -73.16 19.27 -15.85
CA LEU A 26 -74.25 18.89 -16.76
C LEU A 26 -75.39 18.19 -16.07
N ILE A 27 -75.11 17.29 -15.12
CA ILE A 27 -76.10 16.59 -14.32
C ILE A 27 -76.80 17.56 -13.35
N ASP A 28 -76.06 18.44 -12.73
CA ASP A 28 -76.61 19.44 -11.80
C ASP A 28 -77.50 20.44 -12.52
N TYR A 29 -77.17 20.82 -13.73
CA TYR A 29 -77.97 21.72 -14.59
C TYR A 29 -79.30 21.10 -15.01
N PHE A 30 -79.41 19.81 -15.26
CA PHE A 30 -80.60 19.12 -15.72
C PHE A 30 -81.45 18.55 -14.59
N PHE A 31 -80.90 18.30 -13.40
CA PHE A 31 -81.59 17.72 -12.27
C PHE A 31 -81.41 18.61 -11.06
N ILE A 32 -82.48 19.19 -10.50
CA ILE A 32 -82.47 19.94 -9.23
C ILE A 32 -82.03 18.98 -8.14
N THR A 33 -80.76 18.99 -7.79
CA THR A 33 -80.15 18.00 -6.91
C THR A 33 -80.14 18.47 -5.45
N SER A 34 -80.38 17.51 -4.55
CA SER A 34 -80.23 17.70 -3.12
C SER A 34 -78.75 17.93 -2.76
N TRP A 35 -78.46 18.85 -1.79
CA TRP A 35 -77.13 19.20 -1.34
C TRP A 35 -76.24 17.98 -0.95
N TRP A 36 -76.81 16.84 -0.54
CA TRP A 36 -76.12 15.60 -0.27
C TRP A 36 -75.37 15.05 -1.51
N ILE A 37 -75.91 15.23 -2.67
CA ILE A 37 -75.28 14.75 -3.94
C ILE A 37 -74.04 15.55 -4.22
N GLY A 38 -74.02 16.87 -3.91
CA GLY A 38 -72.82 17.69 -3.97
C GLY A 38 -71.68 17.25 -3.09
N LEU A 39 -72.01 16.84 -1.83
CA LEU A 39 -71.01 16.30 -0.91
C LEU A 39 -70.43 14.96 -1.38
N LEU A 40 -71.27 14.09 -1.89
CA LEU A 40 -70.84 12.78 -2.45
C LEU A 40 -69.94 12.98 -3.66
N TRP A 41 -70.23 13.99 -4.50
CA TRP A 41 -69.43 14.35 -5.65
C TRP A 41 -68.07 14.87 -5.26
N ILE A 42 -67.96 15.81 -4.34
CA ILE A 42 -66.68 16.32 -3.84
C ILE A 42 -65.80 15.19 -3.27
N SER A 43 -66.44 14.27 -2.52
CA SER A 43 -65.73 13.10 -1.96
C SER A 43 -65.16 12.18 -3.07
N THR A 44 -65.95 11.90 -4.12
CA THR A 44 -65.51 11.04 -5.22
C THR A 44 -64.39 11.68 -6.04
N VAL A 45 -64.49 12.98 -6.35
CA VAL A 45 -63.44 13.72 -7.07
C VAL A 45 -62.15 13.78 -6.25
N PHE A 46 -62.27 14.01 -4.93
CA PHE A 46 -61.11 13.99 -4.03
C PHE A 46 -60.44 12.63 -4.05
N MET A 47 -61.22 11.52 -3.94
CA MET A 47 -60.68 10.18 -3.91
C MET A 47 -59.97 9.80 -5.22
N ILE A 48 -60.56 10.14 -6.38
CA ILE A 48 -59.98 9.91 -7.71
C ILE A 48 -58.67 10.73 -7.86
N SER A 49 -58.70 11.98 -7.49
CA SER A 49 -57.53 12.86 -7.54
C SER A 49 -56.40 12.37 -6.65
N TYR A 50 -56.69 11.95 -5.43
CA TYR A 50 -55.74 11.39 -4.48
C TYR A 50 -55.03 10.15 -5.04
N PHE A 51 -55.80 9.15 -5.54
CA PHE A 51 -55.20 7.95 -6.14
C PHE A 51 -54.43 8.23 -7.41
N ALA A 52 -54.87 9.18 -8.26
CA ALA A 52 -54.19 9.58 -9.48
C ALA A 52 -52.83 10.24 -9.17
N ILE A 53 -52.77 11.08 -8.15
CA ILE A 53 -51.52 11.72 -7.69
C ILE A 53 -50.57 10.68 -7.12
N LEU A 54 -51.06 9.79 -6.26
CA LEU A 54 -50.20 8.71 -5.69
C LEU A 54 -49.64 7.82 -6.80
N TYR A 55 -50.46 7.42 -7.76
CA TYR A 55 -49.98 6.59 -8.89
C TYR A 55 -48.93 7.33 -9.72
N SER A 56 -49.16 8.61 -10.01
CA SER A 56 -48.22 9.44 -10.75
C SER A 56 -46.89 9.63 -10.05
N LEU A 57 -46.92 9.91 -8.74
CA LEU A 57 -45.71 10.03 -7.92
C LEU A 57 -44.89 8.74 -7.86
N ASN A 58 -45.57 7.64 -7.57
CA ASN A 58 -44.89 6.34 -7.50
C ASN A 58 -44.26 5.94 -8.85
N HIS A 59 -44.97 6.16 -9.96
CA HIS A 59 -44.43 5.84 -11.28
C HIS A 59 -43.28 6.74 -11.67
N PHE A 60 -43.38 8.04 -11.39
CA PHE A 60 -42.31 9.01 -11.67
C PHE A 60 -41.04 8.74 -10.86
N ILE A 61 -41.18 8.45 -9.58
CA ILE A 61 -40.05 8.14 -8.69
C ILE A 61 -39.37 6.84 -9.17
N TYR A 62 -40.17 5.81 -9.46
CA TYR A 62 -39.62 4.54 -9.89
C TYR A 62 -38.86 4.63 -11.21
N ASP A 63 -39.39 5.32 -12.22
CA ASP A 63 -38.75 5.46 -13.54
C ASP A 63 -37.49 6.34 -13.53
N LYS A 64 -37.41 7.31 -12.63
CA LYS A 64 -36.24 8.20 -12.53
C LYS A 64 -35.13 7.64 -11.63
N ILE A 65 -35.49 6.93 -10.57
CA ILE A 65 -34.51 6.38 -9.60
C ILE A 65 -33.92 5.07 -10.10
N LYS A 66 -34.70 4.22 -10.77
CA LYS A 66 -34.24 2.93 -11.26
C LYS A 66 -33.01 2.98 -12.20
N PRO A 67 -32.88 3.92 -13.18
CA PRO A 67 -31.67 4.04 -13.99
C PRO A 67 -30.44 4.47 -13.18
N ILE A 68 -30.63 5.39 -12.21
CA ILE A 68 -29.56 5.88 -11.34
C ILE A 68 -29.04 4.71 -10.49
N TYR A 69 -29.95 3.96 -9.88
CA TYR A 69 -29.60 2.75 -9.11
C TYR A 69 -28.88 1.73 -9.98
N LYS A 70 -29.36 1.50 -11.20
CA LYS A 70 -28.71 0.56 -12.16
C LYS A 70 -27.31 1.02 -12.54
N SER A 71 -27.10 2.31 -12.75
CA SER A 71 -25.80 2.90 -13.12
C SER A 71 -24.75 2.76 -11.99
N ILE A 72 -25.18 2.81 -10.74
CA ILE A 72 -24.32 2.65 -9.56
C ILE A 72 -24.02 1.16 -9.31
N HIS A 73 -24.96 0.28 -9.66
CA HIS A 73 -24.96 -1.16 -9.33
C HIS A 73 -24.43 -2.09 -10.42
N ASP A 74 -24.10 -1.56 -11.61
CA ASP A 74 -23.71 -2.37 -12.78
C ASP A 74 -22.36 -3.11 -12.65
N ILE A 75 -21.78 -3.07 -11.45
CA ILE A 75 -20.48 -3.74 -11.22
C ILE A 75 -20.58 -5.05 -10.44
N ASN A 76 -21.60 -5.43 -9.73
CA ASN A 76 -21.54 -6.80 -9.15
C ASN A 76 -22.71 -7.41 -8.35
N ILE A 77 -23.96 -7.00 -8.42
CA ILE A 77 -25.00 -7.82 -7.76
C ILE A 77 -26.24 -7.99 -8.63
N LYS A 78 -26.31 -9.19 -9.27
CA LYS A 78 -27.46 -9.68 -10.01
C LYS A 78 -28.76 -9.76 -9.18
N ASN A 79 -29.77 -9.02 -9.66
CA ASN A 79 -31.21 -9.42 -9.62
C ASN A 79 -31.91 -9.86 -8.31
N LYS A 80 -31.31 -9.85 -7.13
CA LYS A 80 -31.96 -10.42 -5.95
C LYS A 80 -32.71 -9.40 -5.05
N LEU A 81 -32.38 -8.11 -5.15
CA LEU A 81 -32.92 -7.08 -4.26
C LEU A 81 -34.12 -6.29 -4.82
N LEU A 82 -34.30 -6.28 -6.14
CA LEU A 82 -35.39 -5.51 -6.76
C LEU A 82 -36.78 -6.13 -6.65
N LYS A 83 -36.89 -7.38 -6.18
CA LYS A 83 -38.19 -8.09 -6.09
C LYS A 83 -38.97 -7.81 -4.79
N ASN A 84 -38.37 -7.22 -3.78
CA ASN A 84 -38.99 -7.11 -2.43
C ASN A 84 -39.19 -5.66 -1.93
N VAL A 85 -39.11 -4.63 -2.78
CA VAL A 85 -39.33 -3.25 -2.33
C VAL A 85 -40.76 -2.82 -2.70
N GLN A 86 -41.66 -2.86 -1.72
CA GLN A 86 -43.06 -2.46 -1.86
C GLN A 86 -43.35 -1.00 -1.51
N ASP A 87 -42.36 -0.25 -0.96
CA ASP A 87 -42.56 1.13 -0.52
C ASP A 87 -41.53 2.09 -1.10
N SER A 88 -41.98 3.18 -1.70
CA SER A 88 -41.12 4.16 -2.38
C SER A 88 -40.20 4.95 -1.42
N SER A 89 -40.60 5.13 -0.16
CA SER A 89 -39.80 5.79 0.87
C SER A 89 -38.59 4.95 1.29
N ASP A 90 -38.75 3.64 1.37
CA ASP A 90 -37.69 2.70 1.69
C ASP A 90 -36.64 2.61 0.54
N LEU A 91 -37.09 2.73 -0.71
CA LEU A 91 -36.23 2.76 -1.88
C LEU A 91 -35.31 3.98 -1.91
N ILE A 92 -35.83 5.18 -1.62
CA ILE A 92 -35.05 6.41 -1.60
C ILE A 92 -33.98 6.35 -0.50
N THR A 93 -34.32 5.85 0.68
CA THR A 93 -33.38 5.73 1.79
C THR A 93 -32.27 4.73 1.48
N LYS A 94 -32.59 3.59 0.86
CA LYS A 94 -31.61 2.59 0.40
C LYS A 94 -30.67 3.18 -0.65
N VAL A 95 -31.20 3.85 -1.66
CA VAL A 95 -30.37 4.51 -2.69
C VAL A 95 -29.46 5.56 -2.07
N LYS A 96 -29.94 6.39 -1.15
CA LYS A 96 -29.12 7.38 -0.44
C LYS A 96 -27.95 6.73 0.31
N ASN A 97 -28.22 5.66 1.04
CA ASN A 97 -27.16 4.95 1.79
C ASN A 97 -26.13 4.28 0.86
N GLU A 98 -26.58 3.68 -0.25
CA GLU A 98 -25.67 3.08 -1.22
C GLU A 98 -24.81 4.13 -1.95
N VAL A 99 -25.39 5.27 -2.32
CA VAL A 99 -24.65 6.40 -2.91
C VAL A 99 -23.60 6.91 -1.92
N ALA A 100 -23.95 7.03 -0.63
CA ALA A 100 -22.99 7.46 0.39
C ALA A 100 -21.84 6.46 0.56
N LEU A 101 -22.12 5.15 0.61
CA LEU A 101 -21.10 4.11 0.66
C LEU A 101 -20.21 4.09 -0.59
N TYR A 102 -20.79 4.28 -1.77
CA TYR A 102 -20.03 4.36 -3.01
C TYR A 102 -19.10 5.58 -3.04
N ASP A 103 -19.58 6.73 -2.58
CA ASP A 103 -18.78 7.96 -2.51
C ASP A 103 -17.62 7.80 -1.52
N GLU A 104 -17.87 7.19 -0.36
CA GLU A 104 -16.82 6.86 0.61
C GLU A 104 -15.78 5.91 0.02
N GLN A 105 -16.20 4.83 -0.64
CA GLN A 105 -15.29 3.88 -1.30
C GLN A 105 -14.46 4.56 -2.40
N LYS A 106 -15.10 5.39 -3.24
CA LYS A 106 -14.40 6.13 -4.30
C LYS A 106 -13.43 7.16 -3.74
N THR A 107 -13.78 7.82 -2.67
CA THR A 107 -12.90 8.77 -1.98
C THR A 107 -11.65 8.05 -1.45
N LEU A 108 -11.83 6.90 -0.80
CA LEU A 108 -10.72 6.06 -0.32
C LEU A 108 -9.85 5.54 -1.48
N GLU A 109 -10.46 5.12 -2.59
CA GLU A 109 -9.72 4.68 -3.79
C GLU A 109 -8.89 5.82 -4.39
N ILE A 110 -9.48 7.01 -4.54
CA ILE A 110 -8.80 8.20 -5.04
C ILE A 110 -7.66 8.61 -4.11
N GLN A 111 -7.86 8.55 -2.80
CA GLN A 111 -6.82 8.84 -1.83
C GLN A 111 -5.66 7.85 -1.95
N LYS A 112 -5.95 6.56 -2.06
CA LYS A 112 -4.95 5.50 -2.24
C LYS A 112 -4.15 5.66 -3.54
N LEU A 113 -4.83 6.05 -4.62
CA LEU A 113 -4.18 6.34 -5.90
C LEU A 113 -3.25 7.56 -5.80
N LYS A 114 -3.67 8.64 -5.12
CA LYS A 114 -2.84 9.82 -4.87
C LYS A 114 -1.61 9.49 -4.02
N GLU A 115 -1.78 8.71 -2.96
CA GLU A 115 -0.67 8.26 -2.11
C GLU A 115 0.33 7.43 -2.91
N THR A 116 -0.16 6.52 -3.77
CA THR A 116 0.69 5.72 -4.66
C THR A 116 1.42 6.59 -5.69
N GLU A 117 0.74 7.58 -6.27
CA GLU A 117 1.37 8.51 -7.22
C GLU A 117 2.43 9.37 -6.54
N GLN A 118 2.14 9.91 -5.37
CA GLN A 118 3.10 10.69 -4.57
C GLN A 118 4.32 9.85 -4.22
N TYR A 119 4.10 8.62 -3.73
CA TYR A 119 5.15 7.67 -3.44
C TYR A 119 6.05 7.38 -4.66
N ARG A 120 5.44 7.19 -5.85
CA ARG A 120 6.20 6.98 -7.10
C ARG A 120 7.03 8.21 -7.49
N LYS A 121 6.49 9.43 -7.31
CA LYS A 121 7.23 10.67 -7.58
C LYS A 121 8.43 10.82 -6.64
N GLU A 122 8.24 10.58 -5.35
CA GLU A 122 9.31 10.63 -4.36
C GLU A 122 10.38 9.57 -4.63
N PHE A 123 9.97 8.34 -4.97
CA PHE A 123 10.89 7.27 -5.36
C PHE A 123 11.79 7.69 -6.54
N LEU A 124 11.20 8.16 -7.66
CA LEU A 124 11.96 8.61 -8.82
C LEU A 124 12.88 9.81 -8.51
N GLY A 125 12.41 10.74 -7.67
CA GLY A 125 13.20 11.87 -7.21
C GLY A 125 14.41 11.42 -6.40
N ASN A 126 14.24 10.49 -5.48
CA ASN A 126 15.31 9.94 -4.65
C ASN A 126 16.32 9.13 -5.48
N VAL A 127 15.85 8.28 -6.41
CA VAL A 127 16.73 7.57 -7.36
C VAL A 127 17.61 8.54 -8.15
N SER A 128 16.97 9.56 -8.73
CA SER A 128 17.69 10.57 -9.51
C SER A 128 18.76 11.29 -8.69
N HIS A 129 18.43 11.61 -7.45
CA HIS A 129 19.36 12.29 -6.54
C HIS A 129 20.53 11.39 -6.12
N GLU A 130 20.26 10.13 -5.77
CA GLU A 130 21.30 9.17 -5.34
C GLU A 130 22.22 8.75 -6.50
N LEU A 131 21.74 8.79 -7.75
CA LEU A 131 22.57 8.56 -8.93
C LEU A 131 23.37 9.81 -9.36
N LYS A 132 22.79 11.01 -9.24
CA LYS A 132 23.49 12.26 -9.63
C LYS A 132 24.77 12.48 -8.82
N THR A 133 24.74 12.25 -7.53
CA THR A 133 25.89 12.51 -6.64
C THR A 133 27.15 11.74 -7.07
N PRO A 134 27.16 10.41 -7.23
CA PRO A 134 28.34 9.69 -7.69
C PRO A 134 28.75 10.09 -9.12
N ILE A 135 27.80 10.39 -10.02
CA ILE A 135 28.12 10.85 -11.39
C ILE A 135 28.91 12.15 -11.35
N PHE A 136 28.45 13.16 -10.59
CA PHE A 136 29.20 14.43 -10.48
C PHE A 136 30.55 14.29 -9.79
N ASN A 137 30.67 13.38 -8.82
CA ASN A 137 31.93 13.07 -8.17
C ASN A 137 32.93 12.49 -9.20
N ILE A 138 32.49 11.49 -9.97
CA ILE A 138 33.29 10.88 -11.04
C ILE A 138 33.74 11.97 -12.03
N GLN A 139 32.81 12.80 -12.51
CA GLN A 139 33.10 13.89 -13.42
C GLN A 139 34.15 14.86 -12.85
N GLY A 140 33.98 15.27 -11.57
CA GLY A 140 34.92 16.17 -10.90
C GLY A 140 36.32 15.56 -10.76
N TYR A 141 36.42 14.27 -10.39
CA TYR A 141 37.70 13.58 -10.27
C TYR A 141 38.41 13.45 -11.61
N ILE A 142 37.68 13.10 -12.66
CA ILE A 142 38.24 12.99 -14.02
C ILE A 142 38.71 14.37 -14.53
N LEU A 143 37.91 15.43 -14.33
CA LEU A 143 38.31 16.78 -14.73
C LEU A 143 39.60 17.22 -14.01
N THR A 144 39.73 16.95 -12.71
CA THR A 144 40.96 17.27 -11.96
C THR A 144 42.17 16.52 -12.50
N LEU A 145 42.02 15.25 -12.93
CA LEU A 145 43.09 14.50 -13.56
C LEU A 145 43.48 15.09 -14.92
N ILE A 146 42.49 15.52 -15.73
CA ILE A 146 42.73 16.16 -17.04
C ILE A 146 43.44 17.50 -16.87
N ASP A 147 43.06 18.30 -15.85
CA ASP A 147 43.61 19.62 -15.56
C ASP A 147 45.06 19.58 -15.00
N GLY A 148 45.74 18.45 -15.12
CA GLY A 148 47.13 18.26 -14.75
C GLY A 148 47.40 17.38 -13.55
N GLY A 149 46.33 16.96 -12.81
CA GLY A 149 46.44 16.04 -11.67
C GLY A 149 47.01 14.67 -12.04
N ILE A 150 46.94 14.28 -13.33
CA ILE A 150 47.51 13.03 -13.85
C ILE A 150 49.04 12.99 -13.76
N ASN A 151 49.68 14.14 -13.68
CA ASN A 151 51.13 14.24 -13.58
C ASN A 151 51.63 14.01 -12.14
N ASP A 152 50.76 13.98 -11.15
CA ASP A 152 51.08 13.67 -9.76
C ASP A 152 50.57 12.23 -9.41
N PRO A 153 51.49 11.29 -9.16
CA PRO A 153 51.12 9.88 -8.90
C PRO A 153 50.19 9.70 -7.68
N ASP A 154 50.32 10.50 -6.63
CA ASP A 154 49.52 10.41 -5.43
C ASP A 154 48.09 10.94 -5.67
N ILE A 155 47.95 12.03 -6.38
CA ILE A 155 46.68 12.60 -6.81
C ILE A 155 45.99 11.64 -7.78
N THR A 156 46.74 11.11 -8.76
CA THR A 156 46.21 10.15 -9.73
C THR A 156 45.63 8.93 -9.05
N LYS A 157 46.38 8.29 -8.15
CA LYS A 157 45.90 7.14 -7.40
C LYS A 157 44.69 7.47 -6.55
N LEU A 158 44.72 8.57 -5.79
CA LEU A 158 43.63 9.02 -4.95
C LEU A 158 42.30 9.21 -5.72
N TYR A 159 42.36 9.87 -6.89
CA TYR A 159 41.15 10.16 -7.65
C TYR A 159 40.65 8.94 -8.45
N LEU A 160 41.51 8.05 -8.89
CA LEU A 160 41.12 6.77 -9.47
C LEU A 160 40.42 5.89 -8.43
N ASP A 161 40.96 5.76 -7.22
CA ASP A 161 40.35 5.03 -6.11
C ASP A 161 38.95 5.61 -5.73
N ARG A 162 38.82 6.94 -5.74
CA ARG A 162 37.53 7.61 -5.48
C ARG A 162 36.53 7.41 -6.61
N THR A 163 37.00 7.38 -7.84
CA THR A 163 36.17 7.11 -9.02
C THR A 163 35.66 5.69 -8.98
N GLU A 164 36.52 4.72 -8.70
CA GLU A 164 36.13 3.31 -8.53
C GLU A 164 35.05 3.13 -7.43
N LYS A 165 35.25 3.75 -6.27
CA LYS A 165 34.24 3.74 -5.17
C LYS A 165 32.91 4.32 -5.60
N SER A 166 32.93 5.39 -6.42
CA SER A 166 31.70 6.03 -6.93
C SER A 166 30.99 5.13 -7.93
N ILE A 167 31.71 4.43 -8.80
CA ILE A 167 31.18 3.45 -9.76
C ILE A 167 30.55 2.27 -8.99
N ASN A 168 31.28 1.67 -8.03
CA ASN A 168 30.79 0.55 -7.24
C ASN A 168 29.51 0.92 -6.47
N ARG A 169 29.41 2.17 -5.97
CA ARG A 169 28.19 2.67 -5.36
C ARG A 169 27.03 2.73 -6.37
N MET A 170 27.26 3.19 -7.60
CA MET A 170 26.23 3.23 -8.64
C MET A 170 25.73 1.81 -8.98
N ILE A 171 26.66 0.85 -9.11
CA ILE A 171 26.31 -0.55 -9.35
C ILE A 171 25.38 -1.06 -8.23
N SER A 172 25.74 -0.87 -6.96
CA SER A 172 24.90 -1.27 -5.83
C SER A 172 23.51 -0.62 -5.85
N ILE A 173 23.40 0.67 -6.21
CA ILE A 173 22.11 1.34 -6.33
C ILE A 173 21.25 0.69 -7.43
N VAL A 174 21.83 0.36 -8.58
CA VAL A 174 21.12 -0.27 -9.70
C VAL A 174 20.66 -1.69 -9.33
N GLU A 175 21.51 -2.49 -8.68
CA GLU A 175 21.17 -3.84 -8.20
C GLU A 175 20.06 -3.80 -7.17
N ASP A 176 20.13 -2.88 -6.21
CA ASP A 176 19.08 -2.65 -5.20
C ASP A 176 17.74 -2.28 -5.87
N LEU A 177 17.76 -1.39 -6.88
CA LEU A 177 16.56 -0.97 -7.63
C LEU A 177 15.98 -2.12 -8.45
N GLU A 178 16.81 -2.94 -9.09
CA GLU A 178 16.35 -4.14 -9.82
C GLU A 178 15.66 -5.12 -8.87
N THR A 179 16.27 -5.37 -7.71
CA THR A 179 15.70 -6.24 -6.67
C THR A 179 14.33 -5.72 -6.20
N ILE A 180 14.24 -4.43 -5.89
CA ILE A 180 12.97 -3.79 -5.47
C ILE A 180 11.92 -3.89 -6.58
N SER A 181 12.29 -3.60 -7.83
CA SER A 181 11.38 -3.66 -8.97
C SER A 181 10.78 -5.05 -9.18
N ARG A 182 11.60 -6.10 -9.05
CA ARG A 182 11.15 -7.50 -9.14
C ARG A 182 10.23 -7.90 -7.99
N LEU A 183 10.54 -7.44 -6.77
CA LEU A 183 9.74 -7.69 -5.57
C LEU A 183 8.36 -7.01 -5.67
N GLU A 184 8.30 -5.76 -6.15
CA GLU A 184 7.03 -5.01 -6.30
C GLU A 184 6.12 -5.55 -7.40
N ALA A 185 6.72 -6.00 -8.49
CA ALA A 185 5.96 -6.61 -9.59
C ALA A 185 5.33 -7.95 -9.20
N GLY A 186 5.60 -8.48 -7.99
CA GLY A 186 5.15 -9.82 -7.59
C GLY A 186 5.73 -10.94 -8.47
N VAL A 187 6.75 -10.63 -9.26
CA VAL A 187 7.39 -11.56 -10.23
C VAL A 187 8.49 -12.37 -9.56
N LEU A 188 8.81 -12.06 -8.30
CA LEU A 188 9.84 -12.82 -7.57
C LEU A 188 9.30 -14.19 -7.20
N GLU A 189 9.52 -15.17 -8.07
CA GLU A 189 9.34 -16.58 -7.71
C GLU A 189 10.44 -16.98 -6.73
N LEU A 190 10.06 -17.18 -5.45
CA LEU A 190 10.97 -17.69 -4.44
C LEU A 190 11.29 -19.15 -4.71
N LYS A 191 12.56 -19.48 -4.72
CA LYS A 191 13.04 -20.87 -4.82
C LYS A 191 13.30 -21.40 -3.40
N CYS A 192 12.21 -21.70 -2.69
CA CYS A 192 12.31 -22.24 -1.34
C CYS A 192 12.87 -23.68 -1.36
N ILE A 193 13.94 -23.89 -0.60
CA ILE A 193 14.59 -25.18 -0.37
C ILE A 193 14.85 -25.36 1.12
N ASP A 194 15.07 -26.59 1.53
CA ASP A 194 15.49 -26.89 2.90
C ASP A 194 17.03 -26.77 3.00
N PHE A 195 17.50 -25.95 3.96
CA PHE A 195 18.95 -25.77 4.20
C PHE A 195 19.22 -25.46 5.68
N ASP A 196 20.48 -25.65 6.12
CA ASP A 196 20.91 -25.28 7.47
C ASP A 196 21.18 -23.77 7.55
N ILE A 197 20.35 -23.06 8.32
CA ILE A 197 20.49 -21.61 8.51
C ILE A 197 21.79 -21.25 9.27
N VAL A 198 22.34 -22.18 10.06
CA VAL A 198 23.58 -21.94 10.80
C VAL A 198 24.77 -21.88 9.84
N GLU A 199 24.82 -22.76 8.84
CA GLU A 199 25.86 -22.72 7.79
C GLU A 199 25.78 -21.37 7.03
N LEU A 200 24.58 -20.95 6.65
CA LEU A 200 24.39 -19.67 5.96
C LEU A 200 24.84 -18.46 6.81
N ILE A 201 24.57 -18.47 8.12
CA ILE A 201 25.06 -17.42 9.03
C ILE A 201 26.58 -17.39 9.09
N MET A 202 27.21 -18.56 9.12
CA MET A 202 28.68 -18.63 9.13
C MET A 202 29.30 -18.14 7.84
N GLU A 203 28.68 -18.44 6.67
CA GLU A 203 29.11 -17.92 5.37
C GLU A 203 29.01 -16.36 5.33
N VAL A 204 27.92 -15.80 5.84
CA VAL A 204 27.77 -14.33 5.95
C VAL A 204 28.83 -13.74 6.88
N TYR A 205 29.14 -14.39 7.99
CA TYR A 205 30.18 -13.91 8.90
C TYR A 205 31.56 -13.96 8.26
N GLU A 206 31.90 -15.03 7.56
CA GLU A 206 33.17 -15.18 6.83
C GLU A 206 33.34 -14.06 5.79
N MET A 207 32.30 -13.81 4.98
CA MET A 207 32.29 -12.73 3.99
C MET A 207 32.58 -11.36 4.61
N HIS A 208 32.06 -11.07 5.79
CA HIS A 208 32.21 -9.76 6.43
C HIS A 208 33.32 -9.69 7.47
N GLN A 209 34.08 -10.76 7.69
CA GLN A 209 35.11 -10.86 8.73
C GLN A 209 36.22 -9.80 8.59
N ILE A 210 36.64 -9.49 7.36
CA ILE A 210 37.69 -8.48 7.11
C ILE A 210 37.19 -7.11 7.57
N ASN A 211 36.00 -6.72 7.16
CA ASN A 211 35.39 -5.43 7.52
C ASN A 211 35.14 -5.33 9.05
N ALA A 212 34.76 -6.44 9.69
CA ALA A 212 34.57 -6.50 11.13
C ALA A 212 35.91 -6.30 11.87
N ASN A 213 36.97 -6.95 11.41
CA ASN A 213 38.31 -6.82 11.98
C ASN A 213 38.86 -5.41 11.87
N GLU A 214 38.73 -4.74 10.70
CA GLU A 214 39.13 -3.36 10.51
C GLU A 214 38.46 -2.40 11.51
N ARG A 215 37.20 -2.65 11.83
CA ARG A 215 36.43 -1.87 12.81
C ARG A 215 36.58 -2.37 14.23
N LYS A 216 37.28 -3.50 14.45
CA LYS A 216 37.43 -4.21 15.73
C LYS A 216 36.08 -4.60 16.34
N ILE A 217 35.13 -5.05 15.51
CA ILE A 217 33.82 -5.52 15.92
C ILE A 217 33.84 -7.05 15.99
N SER A 218 33.35 -7.62 17.09
CA SER A 218 33.28 -9.07 17.30
C SER A 218 31.98 -9.61 16.68
N LEU A 219 32.10 -10.67 15.87
CA LEU A 219 30.95 -11.41 15.34
C LEU A 219 30.67 -12.59 16.28
N ILE A 220 29.46 -12.64 16.85
CA ILE A 220 29.05 -13.63 17.86
C ILE A 220 27.85 -14.40 17.37
N PHE A 221 27.91 -15.72 17.41
CA PHE A 221 26.78 -16.60 17.11
C PHE A 221 26.33 -17.35 18.36
N GLN A 222 25.01 -17.42 18.57
CA GLN A 222 24.41 -18.18 19.68
C GLN A 222 23.12 -18.85 19.18
N SER A 223 22.97 -20.14 19.46
CA SER A 223 21.77 -20.91 19.17
C SER A 223 21.31 -21.68 20.41
N GLU A 224 20.02 -21.71 20.65
CA GLU A 224 19.38 -22.58 21.65
C GLU A 224 19.12 -23.98 21.08
N LEU A 225 19.17 -24.14 19.75
CA LEU A 225 18.92 -25.38 19.04
C LEU A 225 20.21 -26.16 18.80
N ILE A 226 20.09 -27.48 18.78
CA ILE A 226 21.17 -28.39 18.36
C ILE A 226 21.25 -28.31 16.83
N LYS A 227 22.49 -28.21 16.30
CA LYS A 227 22.73 -28.22 14.84
C LYS A 227 22.44 -29.62 14.24
N PRO A 228 21.94 -29.68 12.97
CA PRO A 228 21.57 -28.58 12.06
C PRO A 228 20.22 -27.94 12.38
N VAL A 229 20.04 -26.67 12.04
CA VAL A 229 18.76 -25.95 12.16
C VAL A 229 18.19 -25.74 10.76
N LEU A 230 17.35 -26.68 10.32
CA LEU A 230 16.81 -26.70 8.96
C LEU A 230 15.62 -25.74 8.83
N VAL A 231 15.68 -24.90 7.80
CA VAL A 231 14.61 -23.95 7.43
C VAL A 231 14.20 -24.16 5.98
N ASN A 232 12.93 -23.82 5.67
CA ASN A 232 12.41 -23.81 4.32
C ASN A 232 12.25 -22.38 3.83
N ALA A 233 13.17 -21.92 2.97
CA ALA A 233 13.21 -20.57 2.44
C ALA A 233 14.04 -20.49 1.15
N ASP A 234 14.05 -19.33 0.50
CA ASP A 234 14.98 -19.04 -0.60
C ASP A 234 16.35 -18.66 0.01
N MET A 235 17.29 -19.61 -0.03
CA MET A 235 18.62 -19.51 0.57
C MET A 235 19.36 -18.23 0.09
N LYS A 236 19.30 -17.92 -1.22
CA LYS A 236 19.96 -16.73 -1.78
C LYS A 236 19.39 -15.44 -1.23
N ARG A 237 18.05 -15.39 -1.09
CA ARG A 237 17.38 -14.21 -0.55
C ARG A 237 17.58 -14.05 0.96
N ILE A 238 17.63 -15.15 1.69
CA ILE A 238 17.94 -15.08 3.13
C ILE A 238 19.40 -14.68 3.36
N PHE A 239 20.33 -15.13 2.51
CA PHE A 239 21.71 -14.63 2.52
C PHE A 239 21.75 -13.10 2.32
N GLU A 240 20.99 -12.56 1.38
CA GLU A 240 20.87 -11.12 1.11
C GLU A 240 20.30 -10.37 2.33
N VAL A 241 19.29 -10.93 3.01
CA VAL A 241 18.73 -10.38 4.26
C VAL A 241 19.79 -10.31 5.36
N LEU A 242 20.46 -11.41 5.63
CA LEU A 242 21.49 -11.48 6.68
C LEU A 242 22.66 -10.55 6.38
N SER A 243 23.14 -10.52 5.14
CA SER A 243 24.23 -9.65 4.71
C SER A 243 23.86 -8.16 4.88
N ASN A 244 22.68 -7.74 4.45
CA ASN A 244 22.21 -6.37 4.63
C ASN A 244 22.13 -5.96 6.11
N LEU A 245 21.63 -6.84 6.98
CA LEU A 245 21.54 -6.57 8.42
C LEU A 245 22.92 -6.51 9.07
N VAL A 246 23.85 -7.40 8.70
CA VAL A 246 25.25 -7.39 9.20
C VAL A 246 25.99 -6.15 8.69
N ILE A 247 25.86 -5.77 7.42
CA ILE A 247 26.45 -4.53 6.87
C ILE A 247 25.94 -3.30 7.63
N ASN A 248 24.64 -3.23 7.90
CA ASN A 248 24.09 -2.13 8.69
C ASN A 248 24.64 -2.11 10.12
N ALA A 249 24.75 -3.26 10.78
CA ALA A 249 25.32 -3.37 12.10
C ALA A 249 26.82 -3.01 12.13
N LEU A 250 27.60 -3.38 11.11
CA LEU A 250 29.00 -2.97 10.95
C LEU A 250 29.11 -1.45 10.74
N LYS A 251 28.23 -0.88 9.94
CA LYS A 251 28.25 0.54 9.57
C LYS A 251 27.93 1.45 10.76
N TYR A 252 26.88 1.10 11.51
CA TYR A 252 26.38 1.91 12.63
C TYR A 252 26.89 1.43 14.00
N GLY A 253 27.63 0.31 14.00
CA GLY A 253 28.25 -0.25 15.17
C GLY A 253 29.33 0.65 15.79
N ARG A 254 29.61 0.46 17.06
CA ARG A 254 30.73 1.13 17.77
C ARG A 254 32.03 0.38 17.50
N LYS A 255 33.14 1.11 17.39
CA LYS A 255 34.48 0.50 17.40
C LYS A 255 34.65 -0.33 18.65
N LYS A 256 35.19 -1.54 18.52
CA LYS A 256 35.32 -2.54 19.60
C LYS A 256 33.97 -3.02 20.14
N GLY A 257 32.92 -2.95 19.32
CA GLY A 257 31.59 -3.47 19.62
C GLY A 257 31.42 -4.92 19.27
N PHE A 258 30.16 -5.35 19.21
CA PHE A 258 29.78 -6.69 18.77
C PHE A 258 28.55 -6.66 17.87
N ILE A 259 28.47 -7.68 17.01
CA ILE A 259 27.27 -8.07 16.27
C ILE A 259 26.97 -9.50 16.67
N GLN A 260 25.78 -9.74 17.19
CA GLN A 260 25.35 -11.03 17.66
C GLN A 260 24.15 -11.51 16.87
N ILE A 261 24.22 -12.72 16.31
CA ILE A 261 23.06 -13.43 15.74
C ILE A 261 22.65 -14.52 16.72
N LYS A 262 21.36 -14.51 17.09
CA LYS A 262 20.72 -15.53 17.93
C LYS A 262 19.60 -16.21 17.18
N ILE A 263 19.43 -17.50 17.46
CA ILE A 263 18.34 -18.33 16.96
C ILE A 263 17.53 -18.82 18.18
N TYR A 264 16.21 -18.60 18.11
CA TYR A 264 15.24 -19.09 19.08
C TYR A 264 14.26 -20.04 18.43
N ASP A 265 13.89 -21.08 19.14
CA ASP A 265 12.85 -22.02 18.70
C ASP A 265 11.45 -21.48 19.01
N MET A 266 10.58 -21.52 17.99
CA MET A 266 9.16 -21.14 18.09
C MET A 266 8.25 -22.23 17.49
N ASP A 267 8.51 -23.48 17.80
CA ASP A 267 7.79 -24.65 17.29
C ASP A 267 7.82 -24.79 15.76
N LYS A 268 6.89 -24.13 15.07
CA LYS A 268 6.76 -24.15 13.60
C LYS A 268 7.72 -23.20 12.89
N TYR A 269 8.26 -22.23 13.61
CA TYR A 269 9.13 -21.19 13.10
C TYR A 269 10.44 -21.18 13.89
N ILE A 270 11.46 -20.59 13.32
CA ILE A 270 12.60 -20.09 14.07
C ILE A 270 12.56 -18.57 14.06
N LEU A 271 12.96 -17.95 15.15
CA LEU A 271 13.18 -16.52 15.24
C LEU A 271 14.68 -16.26 15.16
N LEU A 272 15.10 -15.41 14.23
CA LEU A 272 16.47 -14.89 14.17
C LEU A 272 16.48 -13.48 14.75
N GLU A 273 17.43 -13.22 15.62
CA GLU A 273 17.72 -11.89 16.17
C GLU A 273 19.14 -11.48 15.77
N ILE A 274 19.27 -10.36 15.08
CA ILE A 274 20.54 -9.74 14.73
C ILE A 274 20.67 -8.48 15.57
N LYS A 275 21.56 -8.48 16.54
CA LYS A 275 21.77 -7.42 17.54
C LYS A 275 23.15 -6.82 17.43
N ASP A 276 23.21 -5.50 17.45
CA ASP A 276 24.43 -4.72 17.60
C ASP A 276 24.38 -3.87 18.90
N ASN A 277 25.52 -3.39 19.34
CA ASN A 277 25.67 -2.41 20.42
C ASN A 277 26.12 -1.03 19.89
N GLY A 278 25.61 -0.66 18.72
CA GLY A 278 25.92 0.59 18.03
C GLY A 278 25.26 1.82 18.63
N LYS A 279 25.11 2.84 17.77
CA LYS A 279 24.51 4.14 18.14
C LYS A 279 23.03 4.07 18.48
N GLY A 280 22.35 3.01 18.03
CA GLY A 280 20.89 2.88 18.12
C GLY A 280 20.15 3.84 17.20
N ILE A 281 18.81 3.76 17.24
CA ILE A 281 17.88 4.51 16.40
C ILE A 281 16.89 5.21 17.32
N PRO A 282 16.65 6.53 17.15
CA PRO A 282 15.62 7.26 17.89
C PRO A 282 14.22 6.66 17.66
N ALA A 283 13.40 6.65 18.72
CA ALA A 283 12.07 6.01 18.68
C ALA A 283 11.16 6.56 17.56
N GLU A 284 11.23 7.85 17.29
CA GLU A 284 10.50 8.55 16.23
C GLU A 284 10.83 8.06 14.82
N ASN A 285 12.02 7.46 14.63
CA ASN A 285 12.49 6.97 13.34
C ASN A 285 12.22 5.48 13.14
N LEU A 286 11.87 4.71 14.18
CA LEU A 286 11.72 3.25 14.11
C LEU A 286 10.63 2.80 13.11
N SER A 287 9.53 3.52 13.02
CA SER A 287 8.45 3.21 12.07
C SER A 287 8.86 3.39 10.61
N ARG A 288 9.91 4.19 10.37
CA ARG A 288 10.34 4.61 9.05
C ARG A 288 11.60 3.93 8.52
N VAL A 289 12.30 3.16 9.36
CA VAL A 289 13.61 2.56 8.96
C VAL A 289 13.51 1.60 7.78
N PHE A 290 12.33 1.05 7.51
CA PHE A 290 12.04 0.19 6.37
C PHE A 290 11.53 0.93 5.13
N GLU A 291 11.35 2.28 5.22
CA GLU A 291 11.01 3.09 4.05
C GLU A 291 12.21 3.18 3.10
N ARG A 292 11.97 3.22 1.81
CA ARG A 292 13.02 3.34 0.79
C ARG A 292 13.71 4.68 0.87
N PHE A 293 15.04 4.67 0.71
CA PHE A 293 15.90 5.86 0.80
C PHE A 293 15.84 6.58 2.15
N TYR A 294 15.15 6.01 3.14
CA TYR A 294 15.08 6.61 4.46
C TYR A 294 16.42 6.45 5.19
N ARG A 295 16.85 7.53 5.83
CA ARG A 295 18.10 7.59 6.60
C ARG A 295 17.90 8.54 7.77
N VAL A 296 18.30 8.13 8.97
CA VAL A 296 18.21 8.95 10.19
C VAL A 296 19.09 10.21 10.05
N ASP A 297 20.31 10.07 9.50
CA ASP A 297 21.28 11.15 9.28
C ASP A 297 21.58 11.31 7.78
N LYS A 298 21.01 12.29 7.11
CA LYS A 298 21.24 12.56 5.67
C LYS A 298 22.66 13.02 5.32
N GLY A 299 23.36 13.68 6.26
CA GLY A 299 24.69 14.26 6.02
C GLY A 299 25.83 13.25 6.18
N ARG A 300 25.94 12.64 7.33
CA ARG A 300 27.09 11.80 7.72
C ARG A 300 27.08 10.42 7.04
N SER A 301 25.91 9.91 6.72
CA SER A 301 25.77 8.61 6.10
C SER A 301 26.04 8.59 4.60
N ARG A 302 26.24 9.76 3.94
CA ARG A 302 26.73 9.83 2.54
C ARG A 302 28.21 9.42 2.43
N GLU A 303 29.01 9.78 3.40
CA GLU A 303 30.44 9.39 3.45
C GLU A 303 30.62 7.89 3.75
N GLU A 304 29.67 7.29 4.47
CA GLU A 304 29.68 5.88 4.84
C GLU A 304 29.00 4.95 3.82
N GLY A 305 28.53 5.47 2.67
CA GLY A 305 28.21 4.67 1.47
C GLY A 305 26.88 3.91 1.44
N GLY A 306 25.85 4.25 2.27
CA GLY A 306 24.57 3.53 2.20
C GLY A 306 23.60 4.09 1.18
N THR A 307 22.83 3.23 0.50
CA THR A 307 21.78 3.60 -0.46
C THR A 307 20.47 4.00 0.23
N GLY A 308 20.23 3.51 1.45
CA GLY A 308 18.94 3.60 2.14
C GLY A 308 17.90 2.60 1.60
N LEU A 309 18.32 1.66 0.77
CA LEU A 309 17.45 0.63 0.18
C LEU A 309 17.55 -0.72 0.90
N GLY A 310 18.68 -1.02 1.54
CA GLY A 310 18.95 -2.35 2.12
C GLY A 310 17.87 -2.82 3.12
N LEU A 311 17.40 -1.97 4.04
CA LEU A 311 16.36 -2.38 5.00
C LEU A 311 14.98 -2.54 4.34
N SER A 312 14.66 -1.78 3.31
CA SER A 312 13.44 -1.98 2.55
C SER A 312 13.48 -3.29 1.75
N ILE A 313 14.63 -3.65 1.20
CA ILE A 313 14.84 -4.96 0.54
C ILE A 313 14.65 -6.10 1.55
N VAL A 314 15.27 -5.99 2.73
CA VAL A 314 15.10 -6.97 3.82
C VAL A 314 13.63 -7.17 4.14
N LYS A 315 12.86 -6.09 4.35
CA LYS A 315 11.43 -6.18 4.64
C LYS A 315 10.67 -6.89 3.52
N HIS A 316 10.87 -6.48 2.27
CA HIS A 316 10.19 -7.09 1.13
C HIS A 316 10.52 -8.58 0.94
N ILE A 317 11.78 -8.99 1.14
CA ILE A 317 12.15 -10.39 1.07
C ILE A 317 11.44 -11.20 2.16
N ILE A 318 11.42 -10.71 3.40
CA ILE A 318 10.77 -11.41 4.52
C ILE A 318 9.25 -11.47 4.31
N GLU A 319 8.62 -10.39 3.85
CA GLU A 319 7.20 -10.37 3.50
C GLU A 319 6.87 -11.32 2.35
N ALA A 320 7.73 -11.43 1.34
CA ALA A 320 7.58 -12.40 0.24
C ALA A 320 7.60 -13.85 0.73
N HIS A 321 8.34 -14.15 1.83
CA HIS A 321 8.30 -15.46 2.50
C HIS A 321 7.09 -15.65 3.41
N ASN A 322 6.12 -14.72 3.41
CA ASN A 322 4.97 -14.67 4.34
C ASN A 322 5.41 -14.62 5.82
N GLN A 323 6.52 -13.97 6.10
CA GLN A 323 7.09 -13.81 7.42
C GLN A 323 7.10 -12.34 7.85
N THR A 324 7.44 -12.07 9.11
CA THR A 324 7.47 -10.72 9.66
C THR A 324 8.86 -10.32 10.11
N ILE A 325 9.18 -9.04 9.97
CA ILE A 325 10.40 -8.44 10.52
C ILE A 325 10.03 -7.32 11.47
N ASN A 326 10.74 -7.23 12.59
CA ASN A 326 10.60 -6.19 13.59
C ASN A 326 11.94 -5.58 13.96
N VAL A 327 11.91 -4.37 14.52
CA VAL A 327 13.09 -3.66 15.01
C VAL A 327 12.85 -3.14 16.42
N LYS A 328 13.83 -3.32 17.30
CA LYS A 328 13.90 -2.69 18.61
C LYS A 328 15.23 -1.96 18.72
N SER A 329 15.22 -0.72 19.15
CA SER A 329 16.44 0.06 19.29
C SER A 329 16.32 1.07 20.41
N THR A 330 17.45 1.34 21.04
CA THR A 330 17.60 2.41 22.04
C THR A 330 18.87 3.17 21.70
N VAL A 331 18.76 4.49 21.65
CA VAL A 331 19.89 5.39 21.39
C VAL A 331 21.01 5.09 22.38
N ASP A 332 22.22 5.00 21.87
CA ASP A 332 23.45 4.70 22.61
C ASP A 332 23.53 3.32 23.28
N VAL A 333 22.53 2.45 23.08
CA VAL A 333 22.54 1.05 23.55
C VAL A 333 22.77 0.08 22.41
N GLY A 334 22.06 0.28 21.27
CA GLY A 334 22.18 -0.55 20.08
C GLY A 334 20.82 -0.85 19.43
N THR A 335 20.86 -1.71 18.40
CA THR A 335 19.68 -2.12 17.61
C THR A 335 19.59 -3.63 17.55
N ALA A 336 18.37 -4.15 17.57
CA ALA A 336 18.06 -5.55 17.35
C ALA A 336 16.96 -5.66 16.26
N PHE A 337 17.30 -6.32 15.16
CA PHE A 337 16.34 -6.74 14.13
C PHE A 337 15.96 -8.20 14.38
N THR A 338 14.65 -8.48 14.32
CA THR A 338 14.15 -9.85 14.51
C THR A 338 13.23 -10.24 13.36
N PHE A 339 13.40 -11.44 12.82
CA PHE A 339 12.49 -11.98 11.80
C PHE A 339 12.32 -13.49 11.97
N THR A 340 11.23 -14.03 11.41
CA THR A 340 10.90 -15.45 11.47
C THR A 340 11.18 -16.16 10.15
N LEU A 341 11.45 -17.46 10.20
CA LEU A 341 11.49 -18.37 9.05
C LEU A 341 10.73 -19.67 9.39
N ASN A 342 10.15 -20.28 8.37
CA ASN A 342 9.54 -21.60 8.53
C ASN A 342 10.61 -22.65 8.81
N LYS A 343 10.39 -23.52 9.80
CA LYS A 343 11.19 -24.74 9.94
C LYS A 343 10.94 -25.68 8.77
N SER A 344 11.96 -26.40 8.35
CA SER A 344 11.77 -27.54 7.46
C SER A 344 10.88 -28.58 8.15
N GLN A 345 9.93 -29.14 7.39
CA GLN A 345 9.06 -30.23 7.87
C GLN A 345 9.71 -31.62 7.73
N LYS A 346 10.95 -31.67 7.24
CA LYS A 346 11.73 -32.93 7.20
C LYS A 346 12.37 -33.13 8.54
N GLU A 347 11.93 -34.20 9.24
CA GLU A 347 12.67 -34.82 10.35
C GLU A 347 13.97 -35.46 9.88
#